data_dd7a2e4effdd656781de99ad8c046828
#
_entry.id   dd7a2e4effdd656781de99ad8c046828
#
_cell.length_a   1.000
_cell.length_b   1.000
_cell.length_c   1.000
_cell.angle_alpha   90.00
_cell.angle_beta   90.00
_cell.angle_gamma   90.00
#
_symmetry.space_group_name_H-M   'P 1'
#
loop_
_entity.id
_entity.type
_entity.pdbx_description
1 polymer ?
#
loop_
_entity_poly.entity_id
_entity_poly.type
_entity_poly.pdbx_seq_one_letter_code
_entity_poly.pdbx_strand_id
1 'polypeptide(L)'
;MNTPVRIIGCAAVSLAVAFAAAGSEIKFDFGANRDGQVPRGFASLVSGPGRPDQWKTEDESVAPTIGAIDTNATLGMAEIAVHSVLVASSADPAPNRAGLLLFTNEAFGGFTATAKFKIVSGTTAPEAGLAFRVQDESNYYVIRASTEGNLLWYRVVGGVRHDGQGIGVRVPVAANTWHELKVECAGNAIRGYLNGRLLIPPVREGAPTNDVAVNDNTFATGKIGFWTAGDTTASFAEARVNFTERVPLIQTVVAGVTKKYPRMLGLTVYAMRDKPDPVVVADGKGESLGEAGGKYEKQVLEDGQTLYLKTKDYVEVTQPLRDRNGDVIAAVKTRLTTFPGETRDTALTRATLIRKALEEGLATLEDINN
;
A
#
# COMPACT_ATOMS: atom_id res chain seq x y z
N MET A 1 -15.75 -30.17 64.02
CA MET A 1 -16.54 -29.15 63.31
C MET A 1 -15.59 -28.35 62.42
N ASN A 2 -15.44 -28.75 61.18
CA ASN A 2 -14.55 -28.10 60.21
C ASN A 2 -15.40 -27.33 59.23
N THR A 3 -15.23 -25.99 59.14
CA THR A 3 -15.88 -25.11 58.25
C THR A 3 -15.01 -24.98 56.93
N PRO A 4 -15.53 -25.17 55.76
CA PRO A 4 -14.74 -24.99 54.54
C PRO A 4 -14.70 -23.52 54.12
N VAL A 5 -13.50 -23.01 53.85
CA VAL A 5 -13.22 -21.71 53.28
C VAL A 5 -13.54 -21.79 51.76
N ARG A 6 -14.49 -20.97 51.31
CA ARG A 6 -14.76 -20.76 49.87
C ARG A 6 -13.80 -19.71 49.31
N ILE A 7 -12.94 -20.14 48.39
CA ILE A 7 -12.13 -19.24 47.58
C ILE A 7 -13.00 -18.81 46.38
N ILE A 8 -13.33 -17.52 46.32
CA ILE A 8 -13.97 -16.88 45.16
C ILE A 8 -12.87 -16.46 44.20
N GLY A 9 -12.70 -17.19 43.11
CA GLY A 9 -11.81 -16.82 42.04
C GLY A 9 -12.45 -15.71 41.18
N CYS A 10 -11.90 -14.51 41.18
CA CYS A 10 -12.23 -13.47 40.22
C CYS A 10 -11.60 -13.85 38.88
N ALA A 11 -12.42 -14.28 37.92
CA ALA A 11 -12.00 -14.39 36.53
C ALA A 11 -12.00 -12.98 35.90
N ALA A 12 -10.81 -12.44 35.64
CA ALA A 12 -10.66 -11.23 34.86
C ALA A 12 -10.94 -11.57 33.39
N VAL A 13 -12.10 -11.15 32.89
CA VAL A 13 -12.42 -11.21 31.45
C VAL A 13 -11.70 -10.06 30.81
N SER A 14 -10.58 -10.34 30.14
CA SER A 14 -9.90 -9.39 29.27
C SER A 14 -10.71 -9.24 27.99
N LEU A 15 -11.46 -8.15 27.88
CA LEU A 15 -12.14 -7.76 26.64
C LEU A 15 -11.08 -7.22 25.68
N ALA A 16 -10.59 -8.08 24.77
CA ALA A 16 -9.78 -7.65 23.65
C ALA A 16 -10.70 -6.93 22.66
N VAL A 17 -10.70 -5.61 22.68
CA VAL A 17 -11.33 -4.80 21.63
C VAL A 17 -10.44 -4.91 20.40
N ALA A 18 -10.78 -5.79 19.49
CA ALA A 18 -10.22 -5.83 18.16
C ALA A 18 -10.73 -4.59 17.41
N PHE A 19 -9.90 -3.57 17.27
CA PHE A 19 -10.13 -2.54 16.28
C PHE A 19 -10.00 -3.21 14.91
N ALA A 20 -11.12 -3.46 14.24
CA ALA A 20 -11.11 -3.76 12.82
C ALA A 20 -10.56 -2.48 12.13
N ALA A 21 -9.35 -2.54 11.62
CA ALA A 21 -8.83 -1.49 10.76
C ALA A 21 -9.81 -1.35 9.58
N ALA A 22 -10.38 -0.17 9.39
CA ALA A 22 -11.23 0.10 8.24
C ALA A 22 -10.38 -0.12 6.98
N GLY A 23 -10.83 -1.01 6.10
CA GLY A 23 -10.14 -1.22 4.83
C GLY A 23 -10.33 0.00 3.95
N SER A 24 -9.25 0.51 3.37
CA SER A 24 -9.28 1.58 2.36
C SER A 24 -9.41 0.98 0.96
N GLU A 25 -10.08 1.69 0.04
CA GLU A 25 -10.21 1.30 -1.35
C GLU A 25 -9.68 2.40 -2.26
N ILE A 26 -8.82 2.03 -3.21
CA ILE A 26 -8.42 2.87 -4.33
C ILE A 26 -9.06 2.29 -5.59
N LYS A 27 -9.87 3.09 -6.29
CA LYS A 27 -10.38 2.78 -7.63
C LYS A 27 -9.56 3.55 -8.65
N PHE A 28 -9.03 2.87 -9.64
CA PHE A 28 -8.28 3.51 -10.72
C PHE A 28 -9.25 4.02 -11.77
N ASP A 29 -9.45 5.34 -11.80
CA ASP A 29 -10.27 6.02 -12.80
C ASP A 29 -9.41 6.38 -14.02
N PHE A 30 -9.57 5.66 -15.11
CA PHE A 30 -8.88 5.92 -16.36
C PHE A 30 -9.53 7.05 -17.18
N GLY A 31 -10.78 7.46 -16.84
CA GLY A 31 -11.52 8.50 -17.54
C GLY A 31 -11.05 9.93 -17.23
N ALA A 32 -10.32 10.11 -16.14
CA ALA A 32 -9.83 11.43 -15.73
C ALA A 32 -8.76 12.03 -16.68
N ASN A 33 -8.14 11.21 -17.53
CA ASN A 33 -7.10 11.60 -18.48
C ASN A 33 -7.43 11.08 -19.88
N ARG A 34 -8.19 11.87 -20.67
CA ARG A 34 -8.67 11.48 -22.02
C ARG A 34 -7.66 11.67 -23.15
N ASP A 35 -6.46 12.13 -22.89
CA ASP A 35 -5.54 12.65 -23.93
C ASP A 35 -4.51 11.64 -24.45
N GLY A 36 -4.75 10.34 -24.33
CA GLY A 36 -3.79 9.33 -24.78
C GLY A 36 -2.48 9.27 -23.99
N GLN A 37 -2.46 9.88 -22.80
CA GLN A 37 -1.29 9.92 -21.92
C GLN A 37 -1.38 8.85 -20.82
N VAL A 38 -0.23 8.59 -20.18
CA VAL A 38 -0.15 7.77 -18.98
C VAL A 38 -1.02 8.41 -17.89
N PRO A 39 -1.91 7.66 -17.22
CA PRO A 39 -2.75 8.20 -16.15
C PRO A 39 -1.94 8.85 -15.03
N ARG A 40 -2.49 9.90 -14.42
CA ARG A 40 -1.83 10.57 -13.27
C ARG A 40 -1.62 9.59 -12.12
N GLY A 41 -0.47 9.71 -11.45
CA GLY A 41 -0.10 8.82 -10.35
C GLY A 41 0.45 7.47 -10.80
N PHE A 42 0.69 7.30 -12.12
CA PHE A 42 1.33 6.11 -12.66
C PHE A 42 2.67 6.45 -13.33
N ALA A 43 3.59 5.47 -13.31
CA ALA A 43 4.87 5.51 -14.00
C ALA A 43 5.05 4.26 -14.84
N SER A 44 5.51 4.44 -16.09
CA SER A 44 5.83 3.34 -17.01
C SER A 44 7.27 2.90 -16.80
N LEU A 45 7.49 1.60 -16.66
CA LEU A 45 8.79 0.95 -16.58
C LEU A 45 8.86 -0.21 -17.59
N VAL A 46 10.08 -0.69 -17.82
CA VAL A 46 10.33 -1.92 -18.57
C VAL A 46 11.22 -2.85 -17.76
N SER A 47 10.80 -4.08 -17.61
CA SER A 47 11.61 -5.16 -17.05
C SER A 47 12.24 -5.97 -18.18
N GLY A 48 13.55 -6.19 -18.10
CA GLY A 48 14.32 -6.83 -19.16
C GLY A 48 14.71 -5.88 -20.30
N PRO A 49 15.17 -6.43 -21.43
CA PRO A 49 15.62 -5.65 -22.59
C PRO A 49 14.44 -5.01 -23.35
N GLY A 50 14.70 -3.94 -24.10
CA GLY A 50 13.72 -3.34 -24.99
C GLY A 50 13.21 -1.97 -24.54
N ARG A 51 12.07 -1.57 -25.09
CA ARG A 51 11.45 -0.26 -24.84
C ARG A 51 10.23 -0.38 -23.95
N PRO A 52 9.89 0.62 -23.13
CA PRO A 52 8.63 0.65 -22.39
C PRO A 52 7.42 0.55 -23.34
N ASP A 53 6.33 -0.01 -22.82
CA ASP A 53 5.04 -0.02 -23.52
C ASP A 53 4.51 1.40 -23.68
N GLN A 54 3.70 1.61 -24.72
CA GLN A 54 2.85 2.78 -24.84
C GLN A 54 1.57 2.51 -24.05
N TRP A 55 1.40 3.27 -22.99
CA TRP A 55 0.22 3.23 -22.13
C TRP A 55 -0.65 4.45 -22.41
N LYS A 56 -1.94 4.23 -22.67
CA LYS A 56 -2.91 5.30 -22.94
C LYS A 56 -4.30 4.91 -22.43
N THR A 57 -5.13 5.92 -22.21
CA THR A 57 -6.55 5.69 -21.95
C THR A 57 -7.34 5.80 -23.24
N GLU A 58 -8.33 4.94 -23.41
CA GLU A 58 -9.27 4.93 -24.54
C GLU A 58 -10.68 4.66 -24.03
N ASP A 59 -11.69 5.09 -24.78
CA ASP A 59 -13.08 4.79 -24.50
C ASP A 59 -13.49 3.47 -25.22
N GLU A 60 -13.93 2.50 -24.46
CA GLU A 60 -14.35 1.20 -24.99
C GLU A 60 -15.69 0.73 -24.36
N SER A 61 -16.44 -0.05 -25.12
CA SER A 61 -17.62 -0.73 -24.60
C SER A 61 -17.20 -1.88 -23.70
N VAL A 62 -17.49 -1.82 -22.42
CA VAL A 62 -17.30 -2.92 -21.48
C VAL A 62 -18.66 -3.55 -21.20
N ALA A 63 -18.81 -4.84 -21.51
CA ALA A 63 -20.05 -5.55 -21.21
C ALA A 63 -20.32 -5.50 -19.68
N PRO A 64 -21.53 -5.09 -19.27
CA PRO A 64 -21.89 -5.10 -17.86
C PRO A 64 -21.79 -6.53 -17.33
N THR A 65 -21.31 -6.70 -16.11
CA THR A 65 -21.40 -7.97 -15.40
C THR A 65 -22.89 -8.23 -15.15
N ILE A 66 -23.48 -9.19 -15.83
CA ILE A 66 -24.91 -9.50 -15.67
C ILE A 66 -25.08 -10.12 -14.28
N GLY A 67 -25.61 -9.35 -13.33
CA GLY A 67 -26.18 -9.87 -12.08
C GLY A 67 -27.40 -10.74 -12.39
N ALA A 68 -27.84 -11.60 -11.46
CA ALA A 68 -28.99 -12.47 -11.60
C ALA A 68 -30.18 -11.69 -12.17
N ILE A 69 -30.75 -12.18 -13.27
CA ILE A 69 -31.91 -11.58 -13.94
C ILE A 69 -33.11 -11.76 -13.00
N ASP A 70 -33.67 -10.65 -12.53
CA ASP A 70 -35.03 -10.67 -11.94
C ASP A 70 -36.00 -10.88 -13.08
N THR A 71 -36.71 -12.01 -13.06
CA THR A 71 -37.62 -12.46 -14.13
C THR A 71 -38.83 -11.55 -14.33
N ASN A 72 -39.00 -10.51 -13.51
CA ASN A 72 -40.09 -9.54 -13.60
C ASN A 72 -39.64 -8.16 -14.17
N ALA A 73 -38.40 -8.01 -14.57
CA ALA A 73 -37.92 -6.77 -15.19
C ALA A 73 -38.33 -6.74 -16.66
N THR A 74 -39.08 -5.73 -17.08
CA THR A 74 -39.30 -5.40 -18.49
C THR A 74 -37.95 -5.26 -19.17
N LEU A 75 -37.72 -6.00 -20.27
CA LEU A 75 -36.50 -5.95 -21.07
C LEU A 75 -36.27 -4.52 -21.61
N GLY A 76 -35.66 -3.65 -20.81
CA GLY A 76 -34.99 -2.46 -21.27
C GLY A 76 -33.74 -2.90 -22.03
N MET A 77 -33.46 -2.30 -23.18
CA MET A 77 -32.19 -2.49 -23.86
C MET A 77 -31.11 -2.15 -22.87
N ALA A 78 -30.22 -3.11 -22.56
CA ALA A 78 -29.06 -2.85 -21.69
C ALA A 78 -28.25 -1.74 -22.35
N GLU A 79 -28.18 -0.61 -21.69
CA GLU A 79 -27.37 0.51 -22.15
C GLU A 79 -25.91 0.04 -22.14
N ILE A 80 -25.26 0.03 -23.29
CA ILE A 80 -23.85 -0.33 -23.39
C ILE A 80 -23.09 0.78 -22.67
N ALA A 81 -22.62 0.48 -21.47
CA ALA A 81 -21.83 1.43 -20.74
C ALA A 81 -20.47 1.62 -21.47
N VAL A 82 -20.18 2.86 -21.87
CA VAL A 82 -18.86 3.24 -22.37
C VAL A 82 -17.99 3.54 -21.16
N HIS A 83 -16.94 2.77 -21.00
CA HIS A 83 -15.97 2.97 -19.92
C HIS A 83 -14.61 3.34 -20.52
N SER A 84 -13.92 4.25 -19.87
CA SER A 84 -12.53 4.51 -20.20
C SER A 84 -11.67 3.35 -19.73
N VAL A 85 -10.87 2.79 -20.61
CA VAL A 85 -9.98 1.67 -20.37
C VAL A 85 -8.52 2.09 -20.51
N LEU A 86 -7.64 1.44 -19.79
CA LEU A 86 -6.20 1.58 -19.95
C LEU A 86 -5.74 0.57 -21.01
N VAL A 87 -5.06 1.05 -22.05
CA VAL A 87 -4.51 0.21 -23.12
C VAL A 87 -2.99 0.22 -23.03
N ALA A 88 -2.40 -0.98 -22.99
CA ALA A 88 -0.99 -1.23 -23.18
C ALA A 88 -0.76 -1.69 -24.61
N SER A 89 0.23 -1.14 -25.31
CA SER A 89 0.67 -1.63 -26.60
C SER A 89 2.18 -1.58 -26.73
N SER A 90 2.74 -2.61 -27.35
CA SER A 90 4.15 -2.71 -27.69
C SER A 90 4.32 -3.36 -29.05
N ALA A 91 5.32 -2.92 -29.80
CA ALA A 91 5.76 -3.54 -31.03
C ALA A 91 7.10 -4.30 -30.81
N ASP A 92 7.54 -4.45 -29.57
CA ASP A 92 8.85 -5.02 -29.24
C ASP A 92 8.72 -6.48 -28.77
N PRO A 93 9.04 -7.47 -29.64
CA PRO A 93 8.90 -8.89 -29.33
C PRO A 93 10.08 -9.46 -28.52
N ALA A 94 10.93 -8.59 -27.93
CA ALA A 94 12.11 -9.05 -27.23
C ALA A 94 11.77 -10.10 -26.15
N PRO A 95 12.47 -11.23 -26.13
CA PRO A 95 12.22 -12.29 -25.13
C PRO A 95 12.52 -11.77 -23.71
N ASN A 96 11.76 -12.23 -22.75
CA ASN A 96 11.88 -11.83 -21.34
C ASN A 96 11.67 -10.32 -21.09
N ARG A 97 11.09 -9.61 -22.03
CA ARG A 97 10.65 -8.22 -21.87
C ARG A 97 9.28 -8.19 -21.23
N ALA A 98 9.08 -7.25 -20.30
CA ALA A 98 7.76 -6.94 -19.76
C ALA A 98 7.58 -5.43 -19.61
N GLY A 99 6.43 -4.93 -20.06
CA GLY A 99 5.97 -3.58 -19.77
C GLY A 99 5.24 -3.52 -18.44
N LEU A 100 5.56 -2.52 -17.62
CA LEU A 100 4.91 -2.28 -16.35
C LEU A 100 4.35 -0.85 -16.32
N LEU A 101 3.14 -0.70 -15.78
CA LEU A 101 2.58 0.60 -15.41
C LEU A 101 2.24 0.58 -13.94
N LEU A 102 3.02 1.29 -13.12
CA LEU A 102 2.96 1.22 -11.66
C LEU A 102 2.21 2.41 -11.08
N PHE A 103 1.29 2.16 -10.15
CA PHE A 103 0.75 3.18 -9.28
C PHE A 103 1.81 3.62 -8.27
N THR A 104 2.15 4.92 -8.25
CA THR A 104 3.32 5.44 -7.54
C THR A 104 3.01 6.04 -6.17
N ASN A 105 1.73 6.38 -5.91
CA ASN A 105 1.34 7.16 -4.75
C ASN A 105 1.27 6.35 -3.44
N GLU A 106 1.30 5.00 -3.53
CA GLU A 106 1.13 4.13 -2.38
C GLU A 106 1.97 2.85 -2.51
N ALA A 107 2.38 2.29 -1.37
CA ALA A 107 3.01 0.99 -1.26
C ALA A 107 2.16 0.05 -0.40
N PHE A 108 1.86 -1.12 -0.93
CA PHE A 108 0.90 -2.07 -0.36
C PHE A 108 1.62 -3.26 0.28
N GLY A 109 1.22 -3.61 1.50
CA GLY A 109 1.67 -4.84 2.19
C GLY A 109 0.61 -5.94 2.12
N GLY A 110 -0.49 -5.77 2.87
CA GLY A 110 -1.68 -6.59 2.78
C GLY A 110 -2.73 -5.91 1.92
N PHE A 111 -3.24 -6.61 0.90
CA PHE A 111 -4.18 -6.03 -0.04
C PHE A 111 -4.93 -7.10 -0.84
N THR A 112 -6.03 -6.66 -1.46
CA THR A 112 -6.72 -7.36 -2.54
C THR A 112 -6.76 -6.44 -3.75
N ALA A 113 -6.05 -6.80 -4.82
CA ALA A 113 -6.08 -6.07 -6.09
C ALA A 113 -6.92 -6.86 -7.10
N THR A 114 -7.82 -6.16 -7.80
CA THR A 114 -8.71 -6.72 -8.82
C THR A 114 -8.67 -5.83 -10.05
N ALA A 115 -8.61 -6.42 -11.24
CA ALA A 115 -8.75 -5.71 -12.49
C ALA A 115 -9.41 -6.60 -13.54
N LYS A 116 -10.25 -6.03 -14.38
CA LYS A 116 -10.59 -6.65 -15.65
C LYS A 116 -9.47 -6.46 -16.64
N PHE A 117 -9.21 -7.46 -17.45
CA PHE A 117 -8.23 -7.40 -18.53
C PHE A 117 -8.75 -8.11 -19.78
N LYS A 118 -8.25 -7.69 -20.94
CA LYS A 118 -8.53 -8.28 -22.23
C LYS A 118 -7.24 -8.28 -23.06
N ILE A 119 -6.80 -9.46 -23.48
CA ILE A 119 -5.67 -9.61 -24.38
C ILE A 119 -6.18 -9.42 -25.79
N VAL A 120 -5.67 -8.41 -26.51
CA VAL A 120 -6.13 -8.04 -27.84
C VAL A 120 -5.28 -8.73 -28.92
N SER A 121 -3.95 -8.63 -28.81
CA SER A 121 -3.01 -9.18 -29.81
C SER A 121 -1.62 -9.38 -29.21
N GLY A 122 -0.75 -10.03 -29.98
CA GLY A 122 0.65 -10.30 -29.71
C GLY A 122 1.10 -11.49 -30.56
N THR A 123 2.39 -11.60 -30.89
CA THR A 123 2.89 -12.63 -31.80
C THR A 123 3.46 -13.85 -31.08
N THR A 124 3.90 -13.68 -29.82
CA THR A 124 4.53 -14.77 -29.05
C THR A 124 3.88 -14.88 -27.70
N ALA A 125 2.95 -15.85 -27.54
CA ALA A 125 2.23 -16.14 -26.29
C ALA A 125 1.77 -14.85 -25.56
N PRO A 126 0.79 -14.12 -26.12
CA PRO A 126 0.34 -12.86 -25.53
C PRO A 126 -0.12 -13.03 -24.09
N GLU A 127 0.38 -12.17 -23.19
CA GLU A 127 0.20 -12.29 -21.76
C GLU A 127 -0.08 -10.94 -21.11
N ALA A 128 -1.05 -10.91 -20.21
CA ALA A 128 -1.38 -9.74 -19.41
C ALA A 128 -1.62 -10.11 -17.94
N GLY A 129 -1.36 -9.18 -17.04
CA GLY A 129 -1.46 -9.46 -15.62
C GLY A 129 -1.33 -8.26 -14.70
N LEU A 130 -1.15 -8.55 -13.42
CA LEU A 130 -0.89 -7.59 -12.36
C LEU A 130 0.50 -7.83 -11.77
N ALA A 131 1.33 -6.78 -11.75
CA ALA A 131 2.56 -6.75 -10.96
C ALA A 131 2.23 -6.23 -9.56
N PHE A 132 2.84 -6.81 -8.54
CA PHE A 132 2.57 -6.42 -7.16
C PHE A 132 3.83 -6.54 -6.28
N ARG A 133 3.81 -5.80 -5.17
CA ARG A 133 4.97 -5.61 -4.28
C ARG A 133 6.23 -5.25 -5.06
N VAL A 134 6.06 -4.38 -6.07
CA VAL A 134 7.15 -3.95 -6.94
C VAL A 134 8.06 -3.00 -6.19
N GLN A 135 9.35 -3.33 -6.14
CA GLN A 135 10.42 -2.48 -5.62
C GLN A 135 10.96 -1.58 -6.74
N ASP A 136 11.29 -2.21 -7.87
CA ASP A 136 11.82 -1.62 -9.09
C ASP A 136 11.52 -2.54 -10.30
N GLU A 137 12.07 -2.24 -11.48
CA GLU A 137 11.92 -3.01 -12.72
C GLU A 137 12.53 -4.41 -12.67
N SER A 138 13.38 -4.69 -11.68
CA SER A 138 14.13 -5.95 -11.52
C SER A 138 13.67 -6.77 -10.32
N ASN A 139 12.76 -6.23 -9.47
CA ASN A 139 12.37 -6.83 -8.20
C ASN A 139 10.87 -6.71 -7.97
N TYR A 140 10.10 -7.75 -8.28
CA TYR A 140 8.63 -7.73 -8.17
C TYR A 140 8.02 -9.13 -8.23
N TYR A 141 6.75 -9.22 -7.86
CA TYR A 141 5.87 -10.37 -8.17
C TYR A 141 4.96 -10.03 -9.34
N VAL A 142 4.57 -11.07 -10.07
CA VAL A 142 3.52 -10.96 -11.09
C VAL A 142 2.58 -12.17 -11.05
N ILE A 143 1.29 -11.89 -11.24
CA ILE A 143 0.28 -12.88 -11.63
C ILE A 143 -0.19 -12.51 -13.04
N ARG A 144 -0.14 -13.47 -13.96
CA ARG A 144 -0.44 -13.22 -15.37
C ARG A 144 -1.21 -14.36 -16.01
N ALA A 145 -2.07 -14.03 -16.97
CA ALA A 145 -2.79 -14.98 -17.80
C ALA A 145 -2.31 -14.89 -19.26
N SER A 146 -2.43 -16.00 -20.00
CA SER A 146 -2.00 -16.12 -21.38
C SER A 146 -3.14 -16.67 -22.23
N THR A 147 -3.21 -16.27 -23.51
CA THR A 147 -4.12 -16.87 -24.49
C THR A 147 -3.80 -18.34 -24.78
N GLU A 148 -2.62 -18.83 -24.43
CA GLU A 148 -2.30 -20.26 -24.45
C GLU A 148 -2.94 -21.04 -23.30
N GLY A 149 -3.71 -20.36 -22.44
CA GLY A 149 -4.50 -20.96 -21.37
C GLY A 149 -3.72 -21.24 -20.09
N ASN A 150 -2.73 -20.46 -19.76
CA ASN A 150 -1.97 -20.61 -18.52
C ASN A 150 -2.17 -19.39 -17.62
N LEU A 151 -2.63 -19.60 -16.38
CA LEU A 151 -2.49 -18.65 -15.28
C LEU A 151 -1.26 -19.02 -14.48
N LEU A 152 -0.31 -18.11 -14.40
CA LEU A 152 0.95 -18.30 -13.68
C LEU A 152 1.21 -17.17 -12.72
N TRP A 153 1.98 -17.47 -11.67
CA TRP A 153 2.62 -16.45 -10.87
C TRP A 153 4.12 -16.75 -10.74
N TYR A 154 4.92 -15.72 -10.63
CA TYR A 154 6.34 -15.81 -10.36
C TYR A 154 6.86 -14.53 -9.73
N ARG A 155 8.09 -14.57 -9.25
CA ARG A 155 8.83 -13.37 -8.83
C ARG A 155 10.02 -13.13 -9.73
N VAL A 156 10.38 -11.86 -9.85
CA VAL A 156 11.65 -11.43 -10.46
C VAL A 156 12.51 -10.86 -9.33
N VAL A 157 13.75 -11.32 -9.22
CA VAL A 157 14.73 -10.89 -8.22
C VAL A 157 16.02 -10.57 -8.94
N GLY A 158 16.49 -9.32 -8.84
CA GLY A 158 17.67 -8.87 -9.57
C GLY A 158 17.57 -9.06 -11.09
N GLY A 159 16.36 -8.94 -11.67
CA GLY A 159 16.10 -9.16 -13.08
C GLY A 159 15.99 -10.64 -13.49
N VAL A 160 16.13 -11.58 -12.55
CA VAL A 160 16.04 -13.03 -12.82
C VAL A 160 14.67 -13.53 -12.40
N ARG A 161 13.97 -14.23 -13.33
CA ARG A 161 12.68 -14.86 -13.06
C ARG A 161 12.87 -16.11 -12.21
N HIS A 162 12.07 -16.20 -11.15
CA HIS A 162 11.94 -17.38 -10.29
C HIS A 162 10.50 -17.85 -10.30
N ASP A 163 10.23 -18.98 -10.92
CA ASP A 163 8.88 -19.55 -10.96
C ASP A 163 8.41 -19.94 -9.55
N GLY A 164 7.16 -19.61 -9.25
CA GLY A 164 6.56 -19.89 -7.95
C GLY A 164 6.25 -21.37 -7.74
N GLN A 165 6.23 -21.80 -6.49
CA GLN A 165 5.69 -23.11 -6.14
C GLN A 165 4.19 -23.13 -6.45
N GLY A 166 3.68 -24.25 -6.98
CA GLY A 166 2.30 -24.34 -7.43
C GLY A 166 2.12 -23.69 -8.81
N ILE A 167 2.93 -24.15 -9.77
CA ILE A 167 2.89 -23.71 -11.17
C ILE A 167 1.45 -23.81 -11.69
N GLY A 168 0.99 -22.71 -12.22
CA GLY A 168 -0.26 -22.35 -12.78
C GLY A 168 -1.20 -23.44 -13.29
N VAL A 169 -2.46 -23.12 -13.25
CA VAL A 169 -3.52 -23.97 -13.77
C VAL A 169 -3.74 -23.63 -15.22
N ARG A 170 -3.91 -24.65 -16.06
CA ARG A 170 -4.33 -24.45 -17.43
C ARG A 170 -5.79 -24.02 -17.44
N VAL A 171 -6.04 -22.78 -17.83
CA VAL A 171 -7.38 -22.17 -17.91
C VAL A 171 -7.49 -21.44 -19.23
N PRO A 172 -8.53 -21.68 -20.02
CA PRO A 172 -8.71 -20.98 -21.28
C PRO A 172 -8.95 -19.49 -21.01
N VAL A 173 -8.13 -18.66 -21.65
CA VAL A 173 -8.29 -17.20 -21.72
C VAL A 173 -8.44 -16.84 -23.19
N ALA A 174 -9.67 -16.50 -23.58
CA ALA A 174 -9.95 -16.15 -24.97
C ALA A 174 -9.42 -14.74 -25.28
N ALA A 175 -8.77 -14.57 -26.43
CA ALA A 175 -8.43 -13.26 -26.95
C ALA A 175 -9.70 -12.41 -27.18
N ASN A 176 -9.59 -11.10 -27.08
CA ASN A 176 -10.67 -10.14 -27.23
C ASN A 176 -11.89 -10.36 -26.30
N THR A 177 -11.65 -11.05 -25.18
CA THR A 177 -12.68 -11.32 -24.17
C THR A 177 -12.23 -10.76 -22.83
N TRP A 178 -13.14 -10.08 -22.12
CA TRP A 178 -12.88 -9.57 -20.80
C TRP A 178 -12.85 -10.67 -19.76
N HIS A 179 -11.79 -10.70 -18.96
CA HIS A 179 -11.59 -11.58 -17.82
C HIS A 179 -11.29 -10.76 -16.58
N GLU A 180 -11.60 -11.29 -15.40
CA GLU A 180 -11.21 -10.66 -14.13
C GLU A 180 -10.01 -11.40 -13.53
N LEU A 181 -8.96 -10.66 -13.20
CA LEU A 181 -7.83 -11.13 -12.45
C LEU A 181 -7.87 -10.51 -11.05
N LYS A 182 -7.69 -11.35 -10.01
CA LYS A 182 -7.61 -10.90 -8.63
C LYS A 182 -6.39 -11.52 -7.95
N VAL A 183 -5.66 -10.72 -7.18
CA VAL A 183 -4.59 -11.16 -6.29
C VAL A 183 -4.87 -10.70 -4.87
N GLU A 184 -4.74 -11.62 -3.93
CA GLU A 184 -4.83 -11.35 -2.50
C GLU A 184 -3.47 -11.59 -1.85
N CYS A 185 -3.01 -10.63 -1.05
CA CYS A 185 -1.81 -10.75 -0.24
C CYS A 185 -2.14 -10.45 1.23
N ALA A 186 -1.85 -11.42 2.12
CA ALA A 186 -2.00 -11.27 3.56
C ALA A 186 -0.73 -11.79 4.25
N GLY A 187 0.10 -10.88 4.75
CA GLY A 187 1.44 -11.24 5.21
C GLY A 187 2.24 -11.85 4.06
N ASN A 188 2.75 -13.08 4.23
CA ASN A 188 3.46 -13.83 3.20
C ASN A 188 2.54 -14.71 2.32
N ALA A 189 1.25 -14.78 2.65
CA ALA A 189 0.28 -15.58 1.90
C ALA A 189 -0.17 -14.85 0.64
N ILE A 190 -0.08 -15.54 -0.51
CA ILE A 190 -0.47 -15.06 -1.83
C ILE A 190 -1.52 -15.98 -2.41
N ARG A 191 -2.62 -15.42 -2.92
CA ARG A 191 -3.68 -16.12 -3.64
C ARG A 191 -3.98 -15.43 -4.96
N GLY A 192 -4.20 -16.21 -6.01
CA GLY A 192 -4.50 -15.70 -7.33
C GLY A 192 -5.79 -16.30 -7.88
N TYR A 193 -6.64 -15.44 -8.45
CA TYR A 193 -7.96 -15.83 -8.97
C TYR A 193 -8.13 -15.35 -10.40
N LEU A 194 -8.79 -16.16 -11.19
CA LEU A 194 -9.28 -15.79 -12.53
C LEU A 194 -10.78 -16.02 -12.60
N ASN A 195 -11.54 -15.00 -12.98
CA ASN A 195 -13.01 -15.01 -13.05
C ASN A 195 -13.65 -15.54 -11.75
N GLY A 196 -13.18 -15.06 -10.60
CA GLY A 196 -13.65 -15.43 -9.26
C GLY A 196 -13.18 -16.80 -8.76
N ARG A 197 -12.55 -17.65 -9.59
CA ARG A 197 -12.06 -18.96 -9.20
C ARG A 197 -10.64 -18.89 -8.67
N LEU A 198 -10.38 -19.41 -7.46
CA LEU A 198 -9.03 -19.57 -6.90
C LEU A 198 -8.24 -20.59 -7.72
N LEU A 199 -7.12 -20.18 -8.28
CA LEU A 199 -6.26 -21.00 -9.15
C LEU A 199 -4.80 -20.98 -8.75
N ILE A 200 -4.40 -20.05 -7.87
CA ILE A 200 -3.05 -19.98 -7.31
C ILE A 200 -3.15 -19.90 -5.77
N PRO A 201 -2.67 -20.92 -5.07
CA PRO A 201 -2.20 -22.20 -5.61
C PRO A 201 -3.35 -23.01 -6.22
N PRO A 202 -3.04 -24.00 -7.10
CA PRO A 202 -4.08 -24.86 -7.65
C PRO A 202 -4.74 -25.68 -6.55
N VAL A 203 -6.06 -25.67 -6.54
CA VAL A 203 -6.87 -26.37 -5.56
C VAL A 203 -7.64 -27.48 -6.25
N ARG A 204 -7.69 -28.66 -5.65
CA ARG A 204 -8.54 -29.77 -6.16
C ARG A 204 -10.00 -29.36 -6.07
N GLU A 205 -10.79 -29.77 -7.05
CA GLU A 205 -12.24 -29.51 -7.07
C GLU A 205 -12.90 -30.07 -5.81
N GLY A 206 -13.71 -29.21 -5.13
CA GLY A 206 -14.37 -29.56 -3.86
C GLY A 206 -13.51 -29.46 -2.61
N ALA A 207 -12.21 -29.13 -2.70
CA ALA A 207 -11.38 -28.92 -1.52
C ALA A 207 -11.68 -27.55 -0.85
N PRO A 208 -11.56 -27.45 0.49
CA PRO A 208 -11.65 -26.17 1.18
C PRO A 208 -10.57 -25.19 0.69
N THR A 209 -10.95 -23.93 0.45
CA THR A 209 -10.04 -22.91 -0.11
C THR A 209 -9.56 -21.89 0.93
N ASN A 210 -10.16 -21.89 2.12
CA ASN A 210 -9.97 -20.82 3.10
C ASN A 210 -8.52 -20.69 3.62
N ASP A 211 -7.81 -21.82 3.75
CA ASP A 211 -6.46 -21.85 4.30
C ASP A 211 -5.37 -22.13 3.25
N VAL A 212 -5.75 -22.17 1.96
CA VAL A 212 -4.80 -22.50 0.89
C VAL A 212 -4.20 -21.20 0.34
N ALA A 213 -2.87 -21.08 0.41
CA ALA A 213 -2.11 -19.97 -0.15
C ALA A 213 -0.71 -20.41 -0.53
N VAL A 214 -0.09 -19.71 -1.48
CA VAL A 214 1.35 -19.77 -1.67
C VAL A 214 2.01 -18.87 -0.64
N ASN A 215 3.05 -19.35 0.03
CA ASN A 215 3.78 -18.54 1.00
C ASN A 215 5.11 -18.13 0.41
N ASP A 216 5.32 -16.82 0.27
CA ASP A 216 6.56 -16.22 -0.18
C ASP A 216 6.77 -14.86 0.52
N ASN A 217 7.95 -14.63 1.06
CA ASN A 217 8.33 -13.45 1.82
C ASN A 217 9.49 -12.68 1.21
N THR A 218 9.79 -12.89 -0.07
CA THR A 218 10.89 -12.19 -0.77
C THR A 218 10.67 -10.68 -0.71
N PHE A 219 9.45 -10.22 -0.99
CA PHE A 219 9.06 -8.81 -0.83
C PHE A 219 7.83 -8.72 0.07
N ALA A 220 7.94 -7.97 1.17
CA ALA A 220 6.84 -7.81 2.13
C ALA A 220 5.82 -6.75 1.68
N THR A 221 6.29 -5.72 0.98
CA THR A 221 5.51 -4.56 0.52
C THR A 221 6.01 -4.08 -0.82
N GLY A 222 5.32 -3.15 -1.45
CA GLY A 222 5.74 -2.49 -2.68
C GLY A 222 4.57 -1.96 -3.49
N LYS A 223 4.86 -1.42 -4.66
CA LYS A 223 3.86 -0.84 -5.56
C LYS A 223 3.05 -1.93 -6.26
N ILE A 224 1.91 -1.52 -6.81
CA ILE A 224 1.02 -2.37 -7.62
C ILE A 224 0.89 -1.74 -9.01
N GLY A 225 0.71 -2.54 -10.04
CA GLY A 225 0.46 -2.05 -11.38
C GLY A 225 0.06 -3.12 -12.37
N PHE A 226 -0.04 -2.70 -13.62
CA PHE A 226 -0.38 -3.53 -14.76
C PHE A 226 0.89 -4.07 -15.41
N TRP A 227 0.78 -5.24 -16.01
CA TRP A 227 1.90 -5.97 -16.58
C TRP A 227 1.51 -6.60 -17.93
N THR A 228 2.41 -6.53 -18.91
CA THR A 228 2.28 -7.19 -20.21
C THR A 228 3.62 -7.79 -20.63
N ALA A 229 3.59 -8.85 -21.42
CA ALA A 229 4.81 -9.50 -21.94
C ALA A 229 5.04 -9.18 -23.42
N GLY A 230 6.30 -9.04 -23.82
CA GLY A 230 6.73 -8.94 -25.21
C GLY A 230 5.97 -7.85 -25.98
N ASP A 231 5.40 -8.22 -27.12
CA ASP A 231 4.59 -7.37 -28.00
C ASP A 231 3.09 -7.46 -27.74
N THR A 232 2.68 -7.83 -26.53
CA THR A 232 1.28 -7.95 -26.17
C THR A 232 0.59 -6.58 -26.22
N THR A 233 -0.56 -6.52 -26.89
CA THR A 233 -1.54 -5.46 -26.73
C THR A 233 -2.66 -5.95 -25.80
N ALA A 234 -2.92 -5.22 -24.73
CA ALA A 234 -3.94 -5.57 -23.75
C ALA A 234 -4.68 -4.33 -23.24
N SER A 235 -5.96 -4.51 -22.90
CA SER A 235 -6.78 -3.48 -22.25
C SER A 235 -7.05 -3.88 -20.79
N PHE A 236 -7.12 -2.89 -19.90
CA PHE A 236 -7.45 -3.05 -18.49
C PHE A 236 -8.59 -2.10 -18.09
N ALA A 237 -9.51 -2.59 -17.26
CA ALA A 237 -10.68 -1.84 -16.80
C ALA A 237 -11.06 -2.19 -15.37
N GLU A 238 -11.90 -1.38 -14.75
CA GLU A 238 -12.51 -1.63 -13.43
C GLU A 238 -11.48 -2.07 -12.38
N ALA A 239 -10.30 -1.45 -12.41
CA ALA A 239 -9.22 -1.82 -11.50
C ALA A 239 -9.38 -1.14 -10.13
N ARG A 240 -9.17 -1.92 -9.07
CA ARG A 240 -9.26 -1.44 -7.70
C ARG A 240 -8.30 -2.20 -6.77
N VAL A 241 -7.91 -1.54 -5.70
CA VAL A 241 -7.10 -2.12 -4.62
C VAL A 241 -7.81 -1.85 -3.30
N ASN A 242 -8.18 -2.91 -2.58
CA ASN A 242 -8.62 -2.84 -1.19
C ASN A 242 -7.42 -3.20 -0.32
N PHE A 243 -7.11 -2.36 0.67
CA PHE A 243 -5.94 -2.56 1.51
C PHE A 243 -6.17 -2.04 2.93
N THR A 244 -5.37 -2.52 3.86
CA THR A 244 -5.32 -1.94 5.19
C THR A 244 -4.19 -0.91 5.21
N GLU A 245 -4.52 0.33 5.52
CA GLU A 245 -3.51 1.37 5.69
C GLU A 245 -2.49 0.94 6.73
N ARG A 246 -1.22 1.07 6.40
CA ARG A 246 -0.16 0.84 7.37
C ARG A 246 -0.08 2.07 8.27
N VAL A 247 -0.25 1.86 9.56
CA VAL A 247 0.11 2.88 10.53
C VAL A 247 1.64 2.89 10.62
N PRO A 248 2.32 3.97 10.23
CA PRO A 248 3.78 4.03 10.33
C PRO A 248 4.26 3.75 11.76
N LEU A 249 5.42 3.11 11.91
CA LEU A 249 5.97 2.80 13.23
C LEU A 249 6.07 4.07 14.09
N ILE A 250 6.53 5.17 13.51
CA ILE A 250 6.60 6.47 14.18
C ILE A 250 5.24 6.90 14.74
N GLN A 251 4.12 6.71 14.03
CA GLN A 251 2.79 7.06 14.51
C GLN A 251 2.38 6.19 15.70
N THR A 252 2.70 4.89 15.67
CA THR A 252 2.46 3.96 16.78
C THR A 252 3.25 4.36 18.02
N VAL A 253 4.52 4.72 17.85
CA VAL A 253 5.39 5.17 18.95
C VAL A 253 4.89 6.49 19.51
N VAL A 254 4.55 7.47 18.68
CA VAL A 254 4.00 8.78 19.10
C VAL A 254 2.70 8.60 19.88
N ALA A 255 1.79 7.77 19.41
CA ALA A 255 0.55 7.45 20.13
C ALA A 255 0.80 6.80 21.51
N GLY A 256 1.79 5.90 21.58
CA GLY A 256 2.22 5.27 22.84
C GLY A 256 2.80 6.28 23.83
N VAL A 257 3.69 7.16 23.37
CA VAL A 257 4.28 8.23 24.17
C VAL A 257 3.20 9.23 24.62
N THR A 258 2.26 9.58 23.76
CA THR A 258 1.14 10.47 24.11
C THR A 258 0.31 9.88 25.27
N LYS A 259 0.04 8.59 25.25
CA LYS A 259 -0.66 7.89 26.37
C LYS A 259 0.16 7.89 27.66
N LYS A 260 1.49 7.77 27.57
CA LYS A 260 2.41 7.79 28.73
C LYS A 260 2.47 9.18 29.38
N TYR A 261 2.27 10.26 28.61
CA TYR A 261 2.34 11.64 29.09
C TYR A 261 1.02 12.41 28.89
N PRO A 262 -0.07 12.06 29.62
CA PRO A 262 -1.42 12.58 29.38
C PRO A 262 -1.62 14.07 29.67
N ARG A 263 -0.64 14.72 30.36
CA ARG A 263 -0.65 16.18 30.62
C ARG A 263 0.01 17.00 29.49
N MET A 264 0.48 16.36 28.45
CA MET A 264 0.98 17.00 27.24
C MET A 264 -0.17 17.49 26.40
N LEU A 265 -0.05 18.72 25.86
CA LEU A 265 -1.09 19.32 25.01
C LEU A 265 -0.97 18.86 23.55
N GLY A 266 0.22 18.48 23.12
CA GLY A 266 0.45 18.00 21.77
C GLY A 266 1.87 17.46 21.60
N LEU A 267 1.97 16.48 20.69
CA LEU A 267 3.23 15.88 20.25
C LEU A 267 3.14 15.68 18.74
N THR A 268 4.03 16.33 18.00
CA THR A 268 4.06 16.27 16.53
C THR A 268 5.49 16.02 16.07
N VAL A 269 5.67 15.14 15.11
CA VAL A 269 6.95 14.81 14.52
C VAL A 269 6.94 15.21 13.06
N TYR A 270 7.98 15.93 12.65
CA TYR A 270 8.20 16.44 11.30
C TYR A 270 9.45 15.81 10.70
N ALA A 271 9.38 15.44 9.44
CA ALA A 271 10.54 14.95 8.68
C ALA A 271 10.58 15.56 7.29
N MET A 272 11.79 15.62 6.71
CA MET A 272 11.95 15.93 5.29
C MET A 272 11.55 14.71 4.49
N ARG A 273 10.74 14.92 3.46
CA ARG A 273 10.40 13.95 2.41
C ARG A 273 10.71 14.57 1.05
N ASP A 274 10.17 14.06 -0.01
CA ASP A 274 10.37 14.55 -1.40
C ASP A 274 9.84 15.99 -1.64
N LYS A 275 9.71 16.79 -0.62
CA LYS A 275 9.23 18.17 -0.63
C LYS A 275 10.27 19.11 -0.05
N PRO A 276 10.30 20.40 -0.49
CA PRO A 276 11.24 21.40 0.02
C PRO A 276 11.03 21.78 1.49
N ASP A 277 9.83 21.55 2.02
CA ASP A 277 9.46 21.83 3.41
C ASP A 277 9.15 20.53 4.15
N PRO A 278 9.45 20.48 5.48
CA PRO A 278 9.15 19.32 6.29
C PRO A 278 7.63 19.07 6.35
N VAL A 279 7.26 17.81 6.53
CA VAL A 279 5.85 17.43 6.69
C VAL A 279 5.65 16.68 8.00
N VAL A 280 4.44 16.73 8.54
CA VAL A 280 4.03 15.93 9.69
C VAL A 280 4.04 14.46 9.31
N VAL A 281 4.87 13.66 9.96
CA VAL A 281 4.98 12.22 9.77
C VAL A 281 4.29 11.44 10.89
N ALA A 282 4.07 12.07 12.05
CA ALA A 282 3.26 11.54 13.14
C ALA A 282 2.77 12.65 14.06
N ASP A 283 1.60 12.47 14.65
CA ASP A 283 1.10 13.31 15.73
C ASP A 283 0.32 12.49 16.77
N GLY A 284 0.11 13.07 17.96
CA GLY A 284 -0.51 12.38 19.08
C GLY A 284 -1.94 11.86 18.84
N LYS A 285 -2.63 12.40 17.82
CA LYS A 285 -4.00 12.02 17.45
C LYS A 285 -4.08 11.37 16.07
N GLY A 286 -3.08 11.55 15.21
CA GLY A 286 -3.07 11.10 13.83
C GLY A 286 -3.88 11.99 12.87
N GLU A 287 -4.26 13.20 13.30
CA GLU A 287 -5.16 14.08 12.55
C GLU A 287 -4.41 14.99 11.55
N SER A 288 -3.13 15.31 11.81
CA SER A 288 -2.35 16.28 11.03
C SER A 288 -1.35 15.66 10.06
N LEU A 289 -1.43 14.36 9.80
CA LEU A 289 -0.49 13.66 8.92
C LEU A 289 -0.42 14.29 7.52
N GLY A 290 0.81 14.53 7.03
CA GLY A 290 1.05 15.13 5.72
C GLY A 290 0.93 16.66 5.66
N GLU A 291 0.50 17.33 6.73
CA GLU A 291 0.50 18.79 6.80
C GLU A 291 1.93 19.34 6.74
N ALA A 292 2.07 20.51 6.10
CA ALA A 292 3.38 21.16 5.99
C ALA A 292 3.84 21.73 7.34
N GLY A 293 5.09 21.49 7.70
CA GLY A 293 5.77 22.18 8.77
C GLY A 293 6.17 23.59 8.38
N GLY A 294 6.51 24.40 9.38
CA GLY A 294 6.94 25.77 9.18
C GLY A 294 8.46 25.93 9.19
N LYS A 295 8.89 27.20 9.16
CA LYS A 295 10.31 27.58 9.17
C LYS A 295 11.07 27.08 10.41
N TYR A 296 10.39 26.95 11.55
CA TYR A 296 11.02 26.54 12.80
C TYR A 296 11.37 25.06 12.81
N GLU A 297 10.47 24.22 12.29
CA GLU A 297 10.70 22.79 12.15
C GLU A 297 11.82 22.53 11.15
N LYS A 298 11.84 23.28 10.04
CA LYS A 298 12.90 23.23 9.03
C LYS A 298 14.25 23.61 9.62
N GLN A 299 14.32 24.69 10.40
CA GLN A 299 15.53 25.13 11.08
C GLN A 299 16.06 24.07 12.05
N VAL A 300 15.19 23.38 12.81
CA VAL A 300 15.60 22.30 13.71
C VAL A 300 16.19 21.13 12.95
N LEU A 301 15.63 20.80 11.77
CA LEU A 301 16.14 19.72 10.92
C LEU A 301 17.49 20.07 10.28
N GLU A 302 17.69 21.31 9.86
CA GLU A 302 18.91 21.77 9.19
C GLU A 302 20.04 22.06 10.19
N ASP A 303 19.75 22.79 11.28
CA ASP A 303 20.75 23.27 12.24
C ASP A 303 20.97 22.31 13.42
N GLY A 304 20.03 21.40 13.66
CA GLY A 304 20.06 20.50 14.82
C GLY A 304 19.92 21.21 16.17
N GLN A 305 19.37 22.43 16.17
CA GLN A 305 19.19 23.25 17.37
C GLN A 305 17.81 23.05 17.99
N THR A 306 17.73 23.17 19.31
CA THR A 306 16.46 23.15 20.05
C THR A 306 15.87 24.55 20.08
N LEU A 307 14.62 24.68 19.69
CA LEU A 307 13.84 25.91 19.77
C LEU A 307 12.85 25.87 20.95
N TYR A 308 12.65 27.02 21.58
CA TYR A 308 11.76 27.18 22.71
C TYR A 308 10.87 28.39 22.52
N LEU A 309 9.57 28.19 22.70
CA LEU A 309 8.54 29.24 22.68
C LEU A 309 7.71 29.13 23.96
N LYS A 310 7.51 30.27 24.65
CA LYS A 310 6.59 30.36 25.80
C LYS A 310 5.48 31.34 25.48
N THR A 311 4.25 30.89 25.69
CA THR A 311 3.04 31.71 25.64
C THR A 311 2.44 31.84 27.03
N LYS A 312 1.27 32.48 27.16
CA LYS A 312 0.56 32.58 28.42
C LYS A 312 0.04 31.21 28.90
N ASP A 313 -0.37 30.35 27.97
CA ASP A 313 -1.11 29.14 28.26
C ASP A 313 -0.28 27.85 28.11
N TYR A 314 0.79 27.89 27.32
CA TYR A 314 1.64 26.72 27.06
C TYR A 314 3.09 27.10 26.76
N VAL A 315 3.94 26.12 26.90
CA VAL A 315 5.31 26.15 26.34
C VAL A 315 5.39 25.15 25.20
N GLU A 316 6.13 25.53 24.17
CA GLU A 316 6.41 24.68 23.02
C GLU A 316 7.91 24.52 22.86
N VAL A 317 8.36 23.30 22.73
CA VAL A 317 9.77 22.95 22.54
C VAL A 317 9.86 22.09 21.29
N THR A 318 10.65 22.56 20.31
CA THR A 318 10.96 21.80 19.10
C THR A 318 12.39 21.34 19.17
N GLN A 319 12.62 20.02 19.19
CA GLN A 319 13.93 19.39 19.38
C GLN A 319 14.28 18.47 18.22
N PRO A 320 15.58 18.36 17.84
CA PRO A 320 15.98 17.36 16.88
C PRO A 320 15.85 15.96 17.48
N LEU A 321 15.26 15.03 16.71
CA LEU A 321 15.34 13.60 16.93
C LEU A 321 16.54 13.09 16.16
N ARG A 322 17.39 12.29 16.81
CA ARG A 322 18.64 11.80 16.21
C ARG A 322 18.64 10.29 16.14
N ASP A 323 19.26 9.77 15.11
CA ASP A 323 19.54 8.35 14.98
C ASP A 323 20.73 7.93 15.90
N ARG A 324 21.11 6.64 15.82
CA ARG A 324 22.22 6.10 16.58
C ARG A 324 23.58 6.65 16.18
N ASN A 325 23.70 7.25 14.99
CA ASN A 325 24.92 7.89 14.50
C ASN A 325 25.01 9.36 14.94
N GLY A 326 23.91 9.91 15.48
CA GLY A 326 23.81 11.30 15.88
C GLY A 326 23.25 12.23 14.81
N ASP A 327 22.87 11.69 13.64
CA ASP A 327 22.28 12.46 12.55
C ASP A 327 20.85 12.86 12.87
N VAL A 328 20.47 14.09 12.48
CA VAL A 328 19.09 14.59 12.68
C VAL A 328 18.17 13.94 11.65
N ILE A 329 17.25 13.12 12.12
CA ILE A 329 16.31 12.38 11.29
C ILE A 329 14.88 12.96 11.31
N ALA A 330 14.53 13.72 12.37
CA ALA A 330 13.23 14.37 12.49
C ALA A 330 13.30 15.57 13.46
N ALA A 331 12.27 16.42 13.42
CA ALA A 331 12.01 17.46 14.42
C ALA A 331 10.80 17.10 15.26
N VAL A 332 10.94 17.08 16.57
CA VAL A 332 9.87 16.74 17.54
C VAL A 332 9.38 18.03 18.19
N LYS A 333 8.14 18.39 17.94
CA LYS A 333 7.44 19.50 18.58
C LYS A 333 6.60 18.99 19.73
N THR A 334 6.97 19.39 20.94
CA THR A 334 6.26 19.05 22.17
C THR A 334 5.58 20.29 22.74
N ARG A 335 4.27 20.27 22.91
CA ARG A 335 3.49 21.34 23.54
C ARG A 335 3.06 20.90 24.93
N LEU A 336 3.42 21.70 25.95
CA LEU A 336 3.21 21.39 27.36
C LEU A 336 2.42 22.50 28.04
N THR A 337 1.53 22.14 28.97
CA THR A 337 0.88 23.14 29.84
C THR A 337 1.90 23.84 30.71
N THR A 338 1.85 25.17 30.81
CA THR A 338 2.71 25.94 31.72
C THR A 338 2.21 25.84 33.17
N PHE A 339 3.09 26.14 34.11
CA PHE A 339 2.76 26.23 35.53
C PHE A 339 3.49 27.43 36.18
N PRO A 340 2.99 27.96 37.33
CA PRO A 340 3.68 29.03 38.07
C PRO A 340 5.13 28.63 38.41
N GLY A 341 6.10 29.48 38.06
CA GLY A 341 7.52 29.23 38.30
C GLY A 341 8.22 28.39 37.22
N GLU A 342 7.55 28.04 36.12
CA GLU A 342 8.21 27.32 35.02
C GLU A 342 9.27 28.19 34.36
N THR A 343 10.48 27.63 34.33
CA THR A 343 11.64 28.21 33.66
C THR A 343 11.86 27.53 32.30
N ARG A 344 12.70 28.12 31.44
CA ARG A 344 13.15 27.49 30.20
C ARG A 344 13.74 26.11 30.43
N ASP A 345 14.61 25.98 31.45
CA ASP A 345 15.29 24.72 31.73
C ASP A 345 14.36 23.60 32.19
N THR A 346 13.34 23.95 32.99
CA THR A 346 12.31 22.96 33.39
C THR A 346 11.48 22.51 32.19
N ALA A 347 11.12 23.41 31.29
CA ALA A 347 10.39 23.08 30.06
C ALA A 347 11.24 22.18 29.12
N LEU A 348 12.51 22.53 28.94
CA LEU A 348 13.45 21.73 28.14
C LEU A 348 13.65 20.33 28.74
N THR A 349 13.78 20.21 30.04
CA THR A 349 13.91 18.91 30.72
C THR A 349 12.68 18.03 30.49
N ARG A 350 11.47 18.60 30.63
CA ARG A 350 10.21 17.88 30.37
C ARG A 350 10.11 17.40 28.92
N ALA A 351 10.40 18.28 27.96
CA ALA A 351 10.37 17.94 26.54
C ALA A 351 11.42 16.89 26.18
N THR A 352 12.62 16.97 26.79
CA THR A 352 13.70 16.00 26.56
C THR A 352 13.33 14.59 27.04
N LEU A 353 12.58 14.45 28.13
CA LEU A 353 12.09 13.16 28.60
C LEU A 353 11.12 12.53 27.57
N ILE A 354 10.27 13.35 26.96
CA ILE A 354 9.34 12.91 25.92
C ILE A 354 10.09 12.51 24.64
N ARG A 355 11.05 13.33 24.21
CA ARG A 355 11.91 13.01 23.05
C ARG A 355 12.68 11.70 23.26
N LYS A 356 13.28 11.49 24.45
CA LYS A 356 13.97 10.23 24.76
C LYS A 356 13.03 9.01 24.70
N ALA A 357 11.79 9.16 25.15
CA ALA A 357 10.79 8.09 25.03
C ALA A 357 10.43 7.76 23.58
N LEU A 358 10.52 8.72 22.65
CA LEU A 358 10.41 8.46 21.23
C LEU A 358 11.67 7.74 20.70
N GLU A 359 12.86 8.17 21.09
CA GLU A 359 14.14 7.56 20.68
C GLU A 359 14.27 6.09 21.12
N GLU A 360 13.69 5.72 22.25
CA GLU A 360 13.64 4.32 22.71
C GLU A 360 12.83 3.41 21.75
N GLY A 361 11.84 3.97 21.04
CA GLY A 361 11.00 3.25 20.09
C GLY A 361 11.42 3.33 18.63
N LEU A 362 12.41 4.16 18.31
CA LEU A 362 12.85 4.47 16.94
C LEU A 362 14.36 4.34 16.84
N ALA A 363 14.85 3.53 15.91
CA ALA A 363 16.26 3.26 15.78
C ALA A 363 16.92 3.92 14.55
N THR A 364 16.14 4.18 13.49
CA THR A 364 16.65 4.60 12.18
C THR A 364 15.72 5.58 11.47
N LEU A 365 16.21 6.22 10.40
CA LEU A 365 15.40 7.02 9.49
C LEU A 365 14.28 6.18 8.81
N GLU A 366 14.52 4.89 8.60
CA GLU A 366 13.52 3.97 8.03
C GLU A 366 12.30 3.82 8.94
N ASP A 367 12.49 3.84 10.26
CA ASP A 367 11.38 3.79 11.25
C ASP A 367 10.45 5.01 11.16
N ILE A 368 10.93 6.11 10.58
CA ILE A 368 10.16 7.35 10.37
C ILE A 368 9.46 7.34 9.01
N ASN A 369 10.06 6.70 8.01
CA ASN A 369 9.58 6.71 6.63
C ASN A 369 8.67 5.52 6.27
N ASN A 370 8.72 4.47 7.07
CA ASN A 370 7.89 3.27 6.99
C ASN A 370 6.74 3.36 8.02
#